data_2ee4ffae4d1c9ef30bdde70e694187d6
#
_entry.id   2ee4ffae4d1c9ef30bdde70e694187d6
#
_cell.length_a   1.000
_cell.length_b   1.000
_cell.length_c   1.000
_cell.angle_alpha   90.00
_cell.angle_beta   90.00
_cell.angle_gamma   90.00
#
_symmetry.space_group_name_H-M   'P 1'
#
loop_
_entity.id
_entity.type
_entity.pdbx_description
1 polymer ?
#
loop_
_entity_poly.entity_id
_entity_poly.type
_entity_poly.pdbx_seq_one_letter_code
_entity_poly.pdbx_strand_id
1 'polypeptide(L)'
;MSKYQLDLVQQYYPGAIMFEPMKYWQLSDSQKKKYNIADIVDNGEYFGQKKLDGNWYAFVKGIGGEKYLFSRNESVKTKLLTEKIENVPHIAKALDCLPNGTVLIGEIYVPGGDSNATRRIMGCLPQKALERQQEEGWVHYYIFDCVAFDGETFFNEGSWDRWIKTKDIYNLYNLSEYDFLDLAETIETDLYSKAMEYLSKDEEGMVVKKKTAPYTPGKKPAWSSIKIKKEDSADVVCMGYLPPSKEYEGKEIDTWSYWLIQEKVDNEWKDKGFTHKKFEKDEETENKRTIPITKYYYHNMAGSMIVGAFDDKGNLKEIGTVSSGLTDELRSALVNETEKFINKVVKVDMMEKYYDTQTIRQPIFKGVHADKNSYECLLEDIFNK
;
A
#
# COMPACT_ATOMS: atom_id res chain seq x y z
N MET A 1 -11.93 -10.09 -16.18
CA MET A 1 -11.94 -11.42 -15.55
C MET A 1 -11.38 -11.26 -14.16
N SER A 2 -11.91 -11.97 -13.17
CA SER A 2 -11.31 -11.99 -11.83
C SER A 2 -9.86 -12.49 -11.95
N LYS A 3 -8.93 -11.83 -11.27
CA LYS A 3 -7.52 -12.22 -11.19
C LYS A 3 -7.34 -13.61 -10.56
N TYR A 4 -8.32 -14.05 -9.78
CA TYR A 4 -8.31 -15.32 -9.08
C TYR A 4 -9.01 -16.40 -9.90
N GLN A 5 -8.32 -17.50 -10.08
CA GLN A 5 -8.91 -18.68 -10.68
C GLN A 5 -9.80 -19.36 -9.62
N LEU A 6 -11.07 -19.56 -9.94
CA LEU A 6 -12.06 -20.13 -9.01
C LEU A 6 -11.61 -21.49 -8.45
N ASP A 7 -11.02 -22.34 -9.28
CA ASP A 7 -10.52 -23.66 -8.87
C ASP A 7 -9.41 -23.56 -7.82
N LEU A 8 -8.49 -22.60 -7.95
CA LEU A 8 -7.44 -22.35 -6.95
C LEU A 8 -8.03 -21.84 -5.64
N VAL A 9 -9.01 -20.94 -5.70
CA VAL A 9 -9.71 -20.46 -4.51
C VAL A 9 -10.35 -21.62 -3.77
N GLN A 10 -11.12 -22.45 -4.45
CA GLN A 10 -11.80 -23.60 -3.84
C GLN A 10 -10.83 -24.66 -3.32
N GLN A 11 -9.66 -24.81 -3.94
CA GLN A 11 -8.62 -25.74 -3.49
C GLN A 11 -7.98 -25.30 -2.18
N TYR A 12 -7.65 -24.00 -2.04
CA TYR A 12 -6.93 -23.47 -0.87
C TYR A 12 -7.87 -22.95 0.22
N TYR A 13 -9.01 -22.40 -0.18
CA TYR A 13 -9.96 -21.72 0.70
C TYR A 13 -11.41 -22.13 0.34
N PRO A 14 -11.80 -23.37 0.67
CA PRO A 14 -13.14 -23.88 0.34
C PRO A 14 -14.25 -22.97 0.86
N GLY A 15 -15.24 -22.69 0.02
CA GLY A 15 -16.39 -21.86 0.37
C GLY A 15 -16.12 -20.35 0.53
N ALA A 16 -14.89 -19.90 0.41
CA ALA A 16 -14.54 -18.49 0.57
C ALA A 16 -15.06 -17.63 -0.60
N ILE A 17 -15.69 -16.49 -0.27
CA ILE A 17 -16.00 -15.43 -1.21
C ILE A 17 -14.75 -14.56 -1.33
N MET A 18 -14.01 -14.68 -2.42
CA MET A 18 -12.79 -13.90 -2.66
C MET A 18 -12.97 -12.84 -3.74
N PHE A 19 -12.31 -11.71 -3.53
CA PHE A 19 -12.32 -10.58 -4.45
C PHE A 19 -11.01 -9.78 -4.33
N GLU A 20 -10.66 -9.00 -5.34
CA GLU A 20 -9.56 -8.05 -5.24
C GLU A 20 -9.96 -6.85 -4.39
N PRO A 21 -9.13 -6.42 -3.39
CA PRO A 21 -9.42 -5.24 -2.60
C PRO A 21 -9.57 -3.99 -3.46
N MET A 22 -10.65 -3.22 -3.27
CA MET A 22 -10.80 -1.90 -3.88
C MET A 22 -9.74 -0.95 -3.32
N LYS A 23 -9.17 -0.12 -4.19
CA LYS A 23 -8.14 0.85 -3.81
C LYS A 23 -8.78 2.23 -3.66
N TYR A 24 -8.41 2.93 -2.58
CA TYR A 24 -8.85 4.29 -2.36
C TYR A 24 -8.01 5.28 -3.18
N TRP A 25 -8.67 6.30 -3.68
CA TRP A 25 -8.06 7.32 -4.51
C TRP A 25 -7.36 8.40 -3.67
N GLN A 26 -6.30 8.99 -4.20
CA GLN A 26 -5.59 10.11 -3.61
C GLN A 26 -5.35 11.13 -4.69
N LEU A 27 -5.58 12.42 -4.38
CA LEU A 27 -5.32 13.48 -5.33
C LEU A 27 -3.83 13.63 -5.61
N SER A 28 -3.50 13.82 -6.87
CA SER A 28 -2.18 14.28 -7.28
C SER A 28 -2.01 15.77 -6.95
N ASP A 29 -0.77 16.27 -6.92
CA ASP A 29 -0.51 17.69 -6.64
C ASP A 29 -1.16 18.62 -7.67
N SER A 30 -1.22 18.22 -8.94
CA SER A 30 -1.93 18.97 -9.99
C SER A 30 -3.43 19.04 -9.73
N GLN A 31 -4.02 17.98 -9.20
CA GLN A 31 -5.44 17.94 -8.83
C GLN A 31 -5.71 18.77 -7.56
N LYS A 32 -4.82 18.72 -6.55
CA LYS A 32 -4.93 19.59 -5.36
C LYS A 32 -4.87 21.06 -5.70
N LYS A 33 -4.08 21.45 -6.71
CA LYS A 33 -4.03 22.84 -7.22
C LYS A 33 -5.28 23.24 -7.98
N LYS A 34 -5.94 22.26 -8.64
CA LYS A 34 -7.10 22.50 -9.50
C LYS A 34 -8.43 22.47 -8.76
N TYR A 35 -8.56 21.64 -7.74
CA TYR A 35 -9.81 21.37 -7.04
C TYR A 35 -9.71 21.79 -5.56
N ASN A 36 -10.72 22.51 -5.08
CA ASN A 36 -10.92 22.69 -3.66
C ASN A 36 -11.55 21.41 -3.07
N ILE A 37 -10.79 20.66 -2.29
CA ILE A 37 -11.25 19.40 -1.71
C ILE A 37 -12.42 19.59 -0.77
N ALA A 38 -12.41 20.66 0.04
CA ALA A 38 -13.52 20.96 0.96
C ALA A 38 -14.84 21.05 0.21
N ASP A 39 -14.90 21.82 -0.89
CA ASP A 39 -16.12 22.00 -1.69
C ASP A 39 -16.64 20.69 -2.28
N ILE A 40 -15.73 19.74 -2.56
CA ILE A 40 -16.09 18.44 -3.13
C ILE A 40 -16.63 17.51 -2.06
N VAL A 41 -15.93 17.37 -0.93
CA VAL A 41 -16.30 16.38 0.08
C VAL A 41 -17.46 16.84 0.97
N ASP A 42 -17.64 18.16 1.14
CA ASP A 42 -18.69 18.75 1.97
C ASP A 42 -19.97 19.10 1.19
N ASN A 43 -20.12 18.61 -0.05
CA ASN A 43 -21.32 18.85 -0.88
C ASN A 43 -22.56 17.99 -0.50
N GLY A 44 -22.47 17.17 0.55
CA GLY A 44 -23.54 16.29 1.02
C GLY A 44 -23.60 14.91 0.34
N GLU A 45 -22.83 14.68 -0.74
CA GLU A 45 -22.78 13.39 -1.44
C GLU A 45 -21.83 12.37 -0.78
N TYR A 46 -21.05 12.80 0.21
CA TYR A 46 -20.02 11.99 0.86
C TYR A 46 -20.29 11.77 2.34
N PHE A 47 -19.62 10.80 2.91
CA PHE A 47 -19.44 10.63 4.34
C PHE A 47 -17.98 10.27 4.60
N GLY A 48 -17.47 10.51 5.80
CA GLY A 48 -16.12 10.27 6.20
C GLY A 48 -16.01 9.15 7.24
N GLN A 49 -14.94 8.39 7.18
CA GLN A 49 -14.57 7.44 8.22
C GLN A 49 -13.15 7.74 8.66
N LYS A 50 -12.92 7.75 9.99
CA LYS A 50 -11.58 7.93 10.55
C LYS A 50 -10.63 6.90 9.96
N LYS A 51 -9.47 7.35 9.51
CA LYS A 51 -8.44 6.45 8.99
C LYS A 51 -7.49 6.05 10.12
N LEU A 52 -7.36 4.75 10.33
CA LEU A 52 -6.40 4.19 11.28
C LEU A 52 -5.12 3.76 10.57
N ASP A 53 -4.00 3.87 11.27
CA ASP A 53 -2.69 3.40 10.80
C ASP A 53 -2.50 1.91 11.14
N GLY A 54 -3.17 1.08 10.39
CA GLY A 54 -3.14 -0.36 10.50
C GLY A 54 -2.86 -1.07 9.18
N ASN A 55 -3.40 -2.28 9.05
CA ASN A 55 -3.35 -3.06 7.83
C ASN A 55 -4.75 -3.51 7.42
N TRP A 56 -5.10 -3.29 6.16
CA TRP A 56 -6.37 -3.73 5.58
C TRP A 56 -6.51 -5.25 5.58
N TYR A 57 -7.64 -5.75 6.09
CA TYR A 57 -8.02 -7.14 6.05
C TYR A 57 -9.50 -7.33 5.73
N ALA A 58 -9.82 -8.42 5.04
CA ALA A 58 -11.19 -8.90 4.88
C ALA A 58 -11.38 -10.17 5.71
N PHE A 59 -12.30 -10.13 6.68
CA PHE A 59 -12.81 -11.33 7.32
C PHE A 59 -13.84 -11.97 6.40
N VAL A 60 -13.69 -13.27 6.14
CA VAL A 60 -14.59 -14.06 5.30
C VAL A 60 -15.03 -15.28 6.07
N LYS A 61 -16.35 -15.41 6.34
CA LYS A 61 -16.94 -16.67 6.74
C LYS A 61 -17.46 -17.36 5.49
N GLY A 62 -16.80 -18.44 5.11
CA GLY A 62 -17.13 -19.22 3.92
C GLY A 62 -18.55 -19.81 3.97
N ILE A 63 -19.05 -20.26 2.83
CA ILE A 63 -20.39 -20.89 2.72
C ILE A 63 -20.48 -22.18 3.57
N GLY A 64 -19.37 -22.89 3.75
CA GLY A 64 -19.26 -24.08 4.60
C GLY A 64 -19.05 -23.77 6.09
N GLY A 65 -18.84 -22.50 6.45
CA GLY A 65 -18.59 -22.05 7.84
C GLY A 65 -17.10 -21.88 8.18
N GLU A 66 -16.19 -22.18 7.26
CA GLU A 66 -14.78 -21.93 7.43
C GLU A 66 -14.52 -20.42 7.54
N LYS A 67 -13.52 -20.05 8.35
CA LYS A 67 -13.17 -18.64 8.59
C LYS A 67 -11.82 -18.32 8.02
N TYR A 68 -11.73 -17.17 7.37
CA TYR A 68 -10.51 -16.65 6.75
C TYR A 68 -10.33 -15.17 7.07
N LEU A 69 -9.07 -14.72 7.11
CA LEU A 69 -8.73 -13.31 7.22
C LEU A 69 -7.71 -12.96 6.13
N PHE A 70 -8.18 -12.41 5.02
CA PHE A 70 -7.34 -12.11 3.87
C PHE A 70 -6.73 -10.72 3.94
N SER A 71 -5.41 -10.63 3.76
CA SER A 71 -4.71 -9.35 3.58
C SER A 71 -4.89 -8.85 2.13
N ARG A 72 -4.50 -7.58 1.91
CA ARG A 72 -4.49 -7.00 0.56
C ARG A 72 -3.44 -7.62 -0.36
N ASN A 73 -2.38 -8.20 0.18
CA ASN A 73 -1.23 -8.68 -0.58
C ASN A 73 -1.39 -10.14 -0.96
N GLU A 74 -0.98 -10.44 -2.20
CA GLU A 74 -0.93 -11.81 -2.67
C GLU A 74 0.25 -12.57 -2.08
N SER A 75 0.01 -13.84 -1.80
CA SER A 75 1.07 -14.79 -1.52
C SER A 75 1.87 -15.07 -2.79
N VAL A 76 3.19 -14.99 -2.70
CA VAL A 76 4.09 -15.35 -3.82
C VAL A 76 3.89 -16.81 -4.23
N LYS A 77 3.58 -17.69 -3.25
CA LYS A 77 3.42 -19.14 -3.46
C LYS A 77 2.09 -19.49 -4.14
N THR A 78 0.97 -18.96 -3.64
CA THR A 78 -0.36 -19.37 -4.12
C THR A 78 -0.93 -18.42 -5.17
N LYS A 79 -0.36 -17.21 -5.31
CA LYS A 79 -0.90 -16.12 -6.14
C LYS A 79 -2.31 -15.66 -5.73
N LEU A 80 -2.77 -16.09 -4.55
CA LEU A 80 -4.01 -15.65 -3.91
C LEU A 80 -3.69 -14.69 -2.78
N LEU A 81 -4.70 -13.98 -2.24
CA LEU A 81 -4.53 -13.11 -1.09
C LEU A 81 -3.97 -13.93 0.09
N THR A 82 -3.06 -13.32 0.84
CA THR A 82 -2.44 -13.99 2.00
C THR A 82 -3.45 -14.10 3.13
N GLU A 83 -3.66 -15.32 3.63
CA GLU A 83 -4.58 -15.65 4.70
C GLU A 83 -3.88 -15.60 6.08
N LYS A 84 -4.55 -15.08 7.14
CA LYS A 84 -3.99 -14.79 8.46
C LYS A 84 -4.95 -15.04 9.64
N ILE A 85 -6.00 -15.86 9.48
CA ILE A 85 -7.01 -16.06 10.54
C ILE A 85 -6.39 -16.67 11.81
N GLU A 86 -5.40 -17.56 11.67
CA GLU A 86 -4.74 -18.20 12.80
C GLU A 86 -3.89 -17.22 13.63
N ASN A 87 -3.54 -16.06 13.07
CA ASN A 87 -2.84 -15.01 13.81
C ASN A 87 -3.77 -14.28 14.80
N VAL A 88 -5.10 -14.38 14.63
CA VAL A 88 -6.10 -13.63 15.40
C VAL A 88 -7.27 -14.51 15.86
N PRO A 89 -7.02 -15.59 16.63
CA PRO A 89 -8.05 -16.55 17.04
C PRO A 89 -9.17 -15.91 17.88
N HIS A 90 -8.88 -14.84 18.62
CA HIS A 90 -9.86 -14.08 19.39
C HIS A 90 -10.89 -13.41 18.46
N ILE A 91 -10.44 -12.74 17.39
CA ILE A 91 -11.32 -12.14 16.38
C ILE A 91 -12.11 -13.23 15.63
N ALA A 92 -11.44 -14.33 15.24
CA ALA A 92 -12.08 -15.45 14.58
C ALA A 92 -13.19 -16.07 15.43
N LYS A 93 -13.02 -16.17 16.76
CA LYS A 93 -14.01 -16.68 17.71
C LYS A 93 -15.16 -15.69 17.88
N ALA A 94 -14.89 -14.40 18.01
CA ALA A 94 -15.93 -13.38 18.18
C ALA A 94 -16.85 -13.27 16.95
N LEU A 95 -16.28 -13.37 15.76
CA LEU A 95 -17.04 -13.30 14.49
C LEU A 95 -17.67 -14.64 14.07
N ASP A 96 -17.56 -15.69 14.87
CA ASP A 96 -18.17 -17.00 14.58
C ASP A 96 -19.70 -16.99 14.67
N CYS A 97 -20.28 -16.03 15.36
CA CYS A 97 -21.73 -15.84 15.43
C CYS A 97 -22.37 -15.37 14.13
N LEU A 98 -21.58 -14.82 13.20
CA LEU A 98 -22.10 -14.32 11.92
C LEU A 98 -22.56 -15.46 11.01
N PRO A 99 -23.54 -15.24 10.12
CA PRO A 99 -23.95 -16.23 9.12
C PRO A 99 -22.83 -16.63 8.17
N ASN A 100 -22.92 -17.83 7.61
CA ASN A 100 -22.06 -18.26 6.52
C ASN A 100 -22.24 -17.36 5.28
N GLY A 101 -21.18 -17.18 4.48
CA GLY A 101 -21.21 -16.25 3.35
C GLY A 101 -21.15 -14.78 3.76
N THR A 102 -20.61 -14.47 4.95
CA THR A 102 -20.38 -13.08 5.41
C THR A 102 -18.97 -12.63 5.08
N VAL A 103 -18.85 -11.39 4.57
CA VAL A 103 -17.58 -10.73 4.32
C VAL A 103 -17.58 -9.31 4.92
N LEU A 104 -16.79 -9.12 5.97
CA LEU A 104 -16.52 -7.83 6.58
C LEU A 104 -15.16 -7.31 6.13
N ILE A 105 -15.07 -6.01 5.88
CA ILE A 105 -13.82 -5.33 5.54
C ILE A 105 -13.45 -4.39 6.69
N GLY A 106 -12.19 -4.45 7.09
CA GLY A 106 -11.70 -3.64 8.21
C GLY A 106 -10.19 -3.40 8.16
N GLU A 107 -9.73 -2.74 9.19
CA GLU A 107 -8.33 -2.51 9.48
C GLU A 107 -7.93 -3.29 10.72
N ILE A 108 -6.90 -4.15 10.62
CA ILE A 108 -6.26 -4.70 11.83
C ILE A 108 -5.24 -3.68 12.30
N TYR A 109 -5.29 -3.34 13.58
CA TYR A 109 -4.38 -2.38 14.19
C TYR A 109 -4.05 -2.74 15.63
N VAL A 110 -2.97 -2.17 16.17
CA VAL A 110 -2.62 -2.24 17.59
C VAL A 110 -3.05 -0.93 18.24
N PRO A 111 -3.91 -0.94 19.27
CA PRO A 111 -4.28 0.30 19.96
C PRO A 111 -3.07 1.06 20.49
N GLY A 112 -2.94 2.35 20.09
CA GLY A 112 -1.79 3.18 20.44
C GLY A 112 -0.50 2.88 19.65
N GLY A 113 -0.51 1.88 18.76
CA GLY A 113 0.60 1.55 17.87
C GLY A 113 0.41 2.12 16.46
N ASP A 114 1.45 1.98 15.64
CA ASP A 114 1.48 2.32 14.23
C ASP A 114 1.34 1.08 13.32
N SER A 115 1.37 1.29 12.01
CA SER A 115 1.34 0.19 11.02
C SER A 115 2.53 -0.77 11.13
N ASN A 116 3.65 -0.34 11.70
CA ASN A 116 4.81 -1.21 11.91
C ASN A 116 4.57 -2.19 13.06
N ALA A 117 3.98 -1.72 14.17
CA ALA A 117 3.57 -2.58 15.29
C ALA A 117 2.61 -3.66 14.78
N THR A 118 1.58 -3.27 14.01
CA THR A 118 0.64 -4.19 13.39
C THR A 118 1.32 -5.17 12.43
N ARG A 119 2.21 -4.70 11.56
CA ARG A 119 2.93 -5.55 10.60
C ARG A 119 3.86 -6.53 11.30
N ARG A 120 4.52 -6.12 12.38
CA ARG A 120 5.39 -6.98 13.18
C ARG A 120 4.63 -8.18 13.75
N ILE A 121 3.39 -7.99 14.17
CA ILE A 121 2.51 -9.06 14.67
C ILE A 121 1.95 -9.87 13.50
N MET A 122 1.25 -9.23 12.56
CA MET A 122 0.54 -9.93 11.48
C MET A 122 1.45 -10.54 10.41
N GLY A 123 2.69 -10.06 10.29
CA GLY A 123 3.70 -10.60 9.36
C GLY A 123 4.32 -11.93 9.78
N CYS A 124 4.12 -12.35 11.03
CA CYS A 124 4.70 -13.59 11.58
C CYS A 124 3.90 -14.84 11.22
N LEU A 125 4.47 -16.00 11.56
CA LEU A 125 3.74 -17.26 11.71
C LEU A 125 2.78 -17.17 12.93
N PRO A 126 1.69 -17.94 12.95
CA PRO A 126 0.65 -17.82 13.96
C PRO A 126 1.15 -17.88 15.41
N GLN A 127 1.98 -18.86 15.73
CA GLN A 127 2.51 -19.01 17.08
C GLN A 127 3.26 -17.74 17.53
N LYS A 128 4.13 -17.21 16.67
CA LYS A 128 4.91 -15.99 17.00
C LYS A 128 4.02 -14.73 17.06
N ALA A 129 2.95 -14.68 16.26
CA ALA A 129 1.99 -13.60 16.31
C ALA A 129 1.23 -13.57 17.66
N LEU A 130 0.87 -14.75 18.17
CA LEU A 130 0.21 -14.88 19.49
C LEU A 130 1.14 -14.50 20.65
N GLU A 131 2.39 -14.96 20.61
CA GLU A 131 3.40 -14.57 21.61
C GLU A 131 3.54 -13.04 21.66
N ARG A 132 3.67 -12.38 20.50
CA ARG A 132 3.78 -10.92 20.42
C ARG A 132 2.54 -10.20 20.90
N GLN A 133 1.35 -10.70 20.61
CA GLN A 133 0.12 -10.11 21.12
C GLN A 133 0.01 -10.22 22.64
N GLN A 134 0.52 -11.28 23.24
CA GLN A 134 0.60 -11.41 24.70
C GLN A 134 1.58 -10.41 25.33
N GLU A 135 2.68 -10.11 24.64
CA GLU A 135 3.72 -9.20 25.12
C GLU A 135 3.40 -7.72 24.85
N GLU A 136 2.84 -7.41 23.67
CA GLU A 136 2.73 -6.06 23.14
C GLU A 136 1.29 -5.51 23.09
N GLY A 137 0.29 -6.37 23.35
CA GLY A 137 -1.13 -6.06 23.26
C GLY A 137 -1.82 -6.75 22.08
N TRP A 138 -3.09 -7.08 22.29
CA TRP A 138 -3.92 -7.73 21.28
C TRP A 138 -4.24 -6.76 20.15
N VAL A 139 -4.22 -7.27 18.91
CA VAL A 139 -4.68 -6.51 17.75
C VAL A 139 -6.20 -6.40 17.76
N HIS A 140 -6.71 -5.27 17.31
CA HIS A 140 -8.12 -4.98 17.13
C HIS A 140 -8.52 -5.05 15.66
N TYR A 141 -9.79 -5.22 15.38
CA TYR A 141 -10.38 -5.19 14.05
C TYR A 141 -11.40 -4.07 13.93
N TYR A 142 -11.04 -3.02 13.23
CA TYR A 142 -11.85 -1.83 12.97
C TYR A 142 -12.65 -2.03 11.69
N ILE A 143 -13.94 -2.35 11.84
CA ILE A 143 -14.83 -2.74 10.75
C ILE A 143 -15.42 -1.50 10.10
N PHE A 144 -15.26 -1.35 8.77
CA PHE A 144 -15.70 -0.16 8.04
C PHE A 144 -16.50 -0.43 6.77
N ASP A 145 -16.71 -1.68 6.36
CA ASP A 145 -17.57 -2.06 5.22
C ASP A 145 -18.00 -3.52 5.34
N CYS A 146 -19.15 -3.84 4.74
CA CYS A 146 -19.63 -5.21 4.54
C CYS A 146 -19.99 -5.39 3.07
N VAL A 147 -19.40 -6.37 2.40
CA VAL A 147 -19.62 -6.61 0.96
C VAL A 147 -20.35 -7.90 0.66
N ALA A 148 -20.57 -8.75 1.69
CA ALA A 148 -21.46 -9.89 1.62
C ALA A 148 -21.98 -10.24 3.00
N PHE A 149 -23.23 -10.72 3.07
CA PHE A 149 -23.84 -11.18 4.31
C PHE A 149 -24.88 -12.27 3.98
N ASP A 150 -24.84 -13.38 4.71
CA ASP A 150 -25.72 -14.55 4.53
C ASP A 150 -25.76 -15.04 3.07
N GLY A 151 -24.59 -15.04 2.41
CA GLY A 151 -24.44 -15.48 1.02
C GLY A 151 -24.82 -14.44 -0.04
N GLU A 152 -25.47 -13.33 0.32
CA GLU A 152 -25.80 -12.25 -0.59
C GLU A 152 -24.65 -11.23 -0.69
N THR A 153 -24.29 -10.83 -1.91
CA THR A 153 -23.21 -9.85 -2.16
C THR A 153 -23.74 -8.45 -2.43
N PHE A 154 -23.05 -7.43 -1.90
CA PHE A 154 -23.44 -6.04 -1.95
C PHE A 154 -22.49 -5.16 -2.80
N PHE A 155 -21.72 -5.75 -3.71
CA PHE A 155 -20.75 -5.01 -4.51
C PHE A 155 -21.38 -3.86 -5.33
N ASN A 156 -22.60 -4.02 -5.81
CA ASN A 156 -23.30 -3.02 -6.62
C ASN A 156 -24.02 -1.95 -5.79
N GLU A 157 -24.14 -2.11 -4.50
CA GLU A 157 -24.79 -1.15 -3.63
C GLU A 157 -23.89 0.05 -3.36
N GLY A 158 -24.52 1.20 -3.05
CA GLY A 158 -23.83 2.41 -2.62
C GLY A 158 -23.03 2.19 -1.33
N SER A 159 -21.91 2.89 -1.18
CA SER A 159 -21.07 2.74 0.00
C SER A 159 -21.80 3.12 1.30
N TRP A 160 -22.79 4.01 1.22
CA TRP A 160 -23.61 4.38 2.36
C TRP A 160 -24.57 3.26 2.78
N ASP A 161 -25.22 2.62 1.82
CA ASP A 161 -26.13 1.50 2.08
C ASP A 161 -25.38 0.32 2.69
N ARG A 162 -24.20 -0.01 2.16
CA ARG A 162 -23.32 -1.03 2.75
C ARG A 162 -22.87 -0.66 4.16
N TRP A 163 -22.58 0.64 4.41
CA TRP A 163 -22.22 1.11 5.74
C TRP A 163 -23.36 0.94 6.75
N ILE A 164 -24.59 1.29 6.37
CA ILE A 164 -25.77 1.08 7.22
C ILE A 164 -25.91 -0.42 7.54
N LYS A 165 -25.83 -1.31 6.54
CA LYS A 165 -25.84 -2.76 6.75
C LYS A 165 -24.73 -3.21 7.69
N THR A 166 -23.51 -2.67 7.52
CA THR A 166 -22.37 -2.97 8.40
C THR A 166 -22.69 -2.64 9.86
N LYS A 167 -23.25 -1.45 10.10
CA LYS A 167 -23.65 -0.99 11.43
C LYS A 167 -24.78 -1.85 12.02
N ASP A 168 -25.77 -2.21 11.20
CA ASP A 168 -26.89 -3.04 11.63
C ASP A 168 -26.42 -4.45 12.00
N ILE A 169 -25.52 -5.06 11.20
CA ILE A 169 -24.89 -6.35 11.51
C ILE A 169 -24.10 -6.26 12.81
N TYR A 170 -23.27 -5.23 12.98
CA TYR A 170 -22.48 -5.03 14.17
C TYR A 170 -23.34 -4.98 15.44
N ASN A 171 -24.48 -4.27 15.39
CA ASN A 171 -25.42 -4.15 16.49
C ASN A 171 -26.24 -5.44 16.68
N LEU A 172 -26.75 -6.05 15.60
CA LEU A 172 -27.60 -7.26 15.67
C LEU A 172 -26.86 -8.43 16.32
N TYR A 173 -25.57 -8.56 16.07
CA TYR A 173 -24.75 -9.65 16.63
C TYR A 173 -23.98 -9.24 17.90
N ASN A 174 -24.30 -8.08 18.49
CA ASN A 174 -23.67 -7.55 19.71
C ASN A 174 -22.15 -7.55 19.65
N LEU A 175 -21.57 -7.20 18.51
CA LEU A 175 -20.12 -7.23 18.31
C LEU A 175 -19.39 -6.22 19.19
N SER A 176 -20.08 -5.21 19.71
CA SER A 176 -19.57 -4.24 20.70
C SER A 176 -19.24 -4.84 22.07
N GLU A 177 -19.69 -6.08 22.36
CA GLU A 177 -19.32 -6.78 23.59
C GLU A 177 -17.87 -7.27 23.59
N TYR A 178 -17.21 -7.23 22.44
CA TYR A 178 -15.80 -7.62 22.29
C TYR A 178 -14.92 -6.38 22.18
N ASP A 179 -14.10 -6.10 23.18
CA ASP A 179 -13.23 -4.92 23.27
C ASP A 179 -12.27 -4.75 22.08
N PHE A 180 -12.03 -5.81 21.33
CA PHE A 180 -11.14 -5.83 20.16
C PHE A 180 -11.87 -5.79 18.82
N LEU A 181 -13.19 -5.60 18.81
CA LEU A 181 -13.99 -5.36 17.61
C LEU A 181 -14.53 -3.93 17.62
N ASP A 182 -14.03 -3.10 16.75
CA ASP A 182 -14.40 -1.70 16.66
C ASP A 182 -15.22 -1.42 15.41
N LEU A 183 -16.25 -0.61 15.55
CA LEU A 183 -17.01 -0.08 14.43
C LEU A 183 -16.43 1.28 13.99
N ALA A 184 -16.29 1.49 12.69
CA ALA A 184 -15.68 2.71 12.17
C ALA A 184 -16.41 3.98 12.62
N GLU A 185 -15.66 4.89 13.25
CA GLU A 185 -16.13 6.25 13.53
C GLU A 185 -16.49 6.93 12.21
N THR A 186 -17.76 7.36 12.08
CA THR A 186 -18.32 7.86 10.82
C THR A 186 -18.87 9.27 11.00
N ILE A 187 -18.54 10.14 10.07
CA ILE A 187 -18.88 11.57 10.04
C ILE A 187 -19.67 11.86 8.76
N GLU A 188 -20.75 12.64 8.86
CA GLU A 188 -21.62 12.93 7.72
C GLU A 188 -21.55 14.37 7.24
N THR A 189 -21.04 15.28 8.06
CA THR A 189 -20.94 16.74 7.76
C THR A 189 -19.57 17.26 8.15
N ASP A 190 -19.18 18.39 7.59
CA ASP A 190 -17.92 19.07 7.90
C ASP A 190 -16.69 18.16 7.76
N LEU A 191 -16.72 17.32 6.71
CA LEU A 191 -15.76 16.22 6.51
C LEU A 191 -14.32 16.73 6.39
N TYR A 192 -14.13 17.82 5.64
CA TYR A 192 -12.80 18.39 5.46
C TYR A 192 -12.26 18.98 6.77
N SER A 193 -13.09 19.74 7.49
CA SER A 193 -12.73 20.31 8.79
C SER A 193 -12.37 19.20 9.80
N LYS A 194 -13.17 18.13 9.84
CA LYS A 194 -12.91 17.00 10.73
C LYS A 194 -11.66 16.22 10.36
N ALA A 195 -11.39 16.07 9.05
CA ALA A 195 -10.15 15.47 8.59
C ALA A 195 -8.91 16.29 9.03
N MET A 196 -9.00 17.64 8.94
CA MET A 196 -7.94 18.54 9.41
C MET A 196 -7.78 18.48 10.94
N GLU A 197 -8.87 18.30 11.70
CA GLU A 197 -8.81 18.09 13.15
C GLU A 197 -8.02 16.81 13.49
N TYR A 198 -8.30 15.68 12.82
CA TYR A 198 -7.53 14.45 13.01
C TYR A 198 -6.05 14.65 12.71
N LEU A 199 -5.74 15.28 11.58
CA LEU A 199 -4.35 15.56 11.18
C LEU A 199 -3.62 16.48 12.18
N SER A 200 -4.33 17.43 12.80
CA SER A 200 -3.75 18.32 13.82
C SER A 200 -3.43 17.60 15.14
N LYS A 201 -4.08 16.46 15.38
CA LYS A 201 -3.82 15.57 16.53
C LYS A 201 -2.82 14.45 16.22
N ASP A 202 -2.11 14.56 15.11
CA ASP A 202 -1.15 13.57 14.61
C ASP A 202 -1.75 12.19 14.27
N GLU A 203 -3.06 12.17 14.02
CA GLU A 203 -3.76 10.97 13.54
C GLU A 203 -3.62 10.85 12.00
N GLU A 204 -3.86 9.66 11.42
CA GLU A 204 -3.60 9.40 10.00
C GLU A 204 -4.53 10.20 9.06
N GLY A 205 -5.70 10.64 9.55
CA GLY A 205 -6.67 11.44 8.81
C GLY A 205 -8.02 10.74 8.57
N MET A 206 -8.56 10.85 7.36
CA MET A 206 -9.91 10.37 7.02
C MET A 206 -9.95 9.72 5.63
N VAL A 207 -10.80 8.71 5.48
CA VAL A 207 -11.26 8.22 4.16
C VAL A 207 -12.68 8.73 3.93
N VAL A 208 -12.84 9.57 2.91
CA VAL A 208 -14.14 10.13 2.51
C VAL A 208 -14.69 9.28 1.37
N LYS A 209 -15.92 8.77 1.52
CA LYS A 209 -16.57 7.84 0.57
C LYS A 209 -17.80 8.50 -0.04
N LYS A 210 -17.95 8.41 -1.37
CA LYS A 210 -19.16 8.87 -2.05
C LYS A 210 -20.31 7.92 -1.75
N LYS A 211 -21.42 8.43 -1.17
CA LYS A 211 -22.56 7.64 -0.67
C LYS A 211 -23.09 6.62 -1.68
N THR A 212 -23.15 7.00 -2.95
CA THR A 212 -23.68 6.16 -4.04
C THR A 212 -22.66 5.26 -4.72
N ALA A 213 -21.37 5.31 -4.32
CA ALA A 213 -20.32 4.57 -5.02
C ALA A 213 -20.39 3.06 -4.73
N PRO A 214 -20.42 2.21 -5.76
CA PRO A 214 -20.35 0.77 -5.60
C PRO A 214 -18.95 0.32 -5.14
N TYR A 215 -18.86 -0.88 -4.60
CA TYR A 215 -17.56 -1.51 -4.36
C TYR A 215 -17.04 -2.12 -5.68
N THR A 216 -15.93 -1.63 -6.18
CA THR A 216 -15.34 -2.08 -7.44
C THR A 216 -14.06 -2.86 -7.19
N PRO A 217 -14.12 -4.20 -7.11
CA PRO A 217 -12.95 -5.03 -6.82
C PRO A 217 -11.77 -4.75 -7.76
N GLY A 218 -10.57 -4.63 -7.18
CA GLY A 218 -9.31 -4.42 -7.90
C GLY A 218 -9.10 -3.04 -8.52
N LYS A 219 -10.13 -2.19 -8.56
CA LYS A 219 -10.08 -0.86 -9.17
C LYS A 219 -9.78 0.24 -8.15
N LYS A 220 -9.39 1.40 -8.68
CA LYS A 220 -9.17 2.66 -7.93
C LYS A 220 -10.02 3.76 -8.59
N PRO A 221 -11.37 3.73 -8.42
CA PRO A 221 -12.23 4.71 -9.10
C PRO A 221 -11.98 6.11 -8.55
N ALA A 222 -11.79 7.07 -9.45
CA ALA A 222 -11.64 8.47 -9.07
C ALA A 222 -12.91 8.97 -8.35
N TRP A 223 -12.73 9.76 -7.30
CA TRP A 223 -13.79 10.40 -6.52
C TRP A 223 -14.75 9.47 -5.75
N SER A 224 -14.60 8.14 -5.89
CA SER A 224 -15.40 7.16 -5.14
C SER A 224 -15.04 7.09 -3.66
N SER A 225 -13.74 7.05 -3.37
CA SER A 225 -13.21 7.01 -2.01
C SER A 225 -11.89 7.76 -1.97
N ILE A 226 -11.86 8.87 -1.25
CA ILE A 226 -10.77 9.83 -1.23
C ILE A 226 -10.04 9.74 0.10
N LYS A 227 -8.70 9.60 0.05
CA LYS A 227 -7.86 9.71 1.25
C LYS A 227 -7.49 11.16 1.50
N ILE A 228 -7.84 11.66 2.68
CA ILE A 228 -7.33 12.91 3.24
C ILE A 228 -6.40 12.51 4.39
N LYS A 229 -5.08 12.62 4.15
CA LYS A 229 -4.07 12.18 5.09
C LYS A 229 -2.90 13.14 5.10
N LYS A 230 -2.11 13.10 6.18
CA LYS A 230 -0.84 13.83 6.28
C LYS A 230 0.08 13.40 5.14
N GLU A 231 0.70 14.36 4.52
CA GLU A 231 1.82 14.15 3.63
C GLU A 231 3.04 14.76 4.31
N ASP A 232 3.88 13.92 4.85
CA ASP A 232 5.18 14.36 5.35
C ASP A 232 6.08 14.73 4.19
N SER A 233 6.75 15.85 4.32
CA SER A 233 7.78 16.27 3.38
C SER A 233 9.06 16.61 4.13
N ALA A 234 10.19 16.39 3.49
CA ALA A 234 11.48 16.82 4.00
C ALA A 234 12.38 17.29 2.86
N ASP A 235 13.27 18.20 3.21
CA ASP A 235 14.42 18.55 2.40
C ASP A 235 15.58 17.64 2.81
N VAL A 236 16.10 16.90 1.85
CA VAL A 236 17.12 15.88 2.05
C VAL A 236 18.27 16.09 1.05
N VAL A 237 19.41 15.52 1.32
CA VAL A 237 20.60 15.64 0.47
C VAL A 237 20.69 14.49 -0.50
N CYS A 238 20.86 14.76 -1.79
CA CYS A 238 21.20 13.73 -2.76
C CYS A 238 22.63 13.23 -2.53
N MET A 239 22.77 11.94 -2.25
CA MET A 239 24.05 11.28 -2.01
C MET A 239 24.59 10.54 -3.26
N GLY A 240 23.75 10.34 -4.27
CA GLY A 240 24.04 9.57 -5.46
C GLY A 240 22.84 8.80 -5.97
N TYR A 241 23.11 7.71 -6.67
CA TYR A 241 22.04 6.86 -7.19
C TYR A 241 22.39 5.37 -7.07
N LEU A 242 21.35 4.52 -7.12
CA LEU A 242 21.48 3.07 -7.30
C LEU A 242 21.15 2.69 -8.74
N PRO A 243 21.83 1.67 -9.29
CA PRO A 243 21.46 1.12 -10.59
C PRO A 243 20.04 0.52 -10.54
N PRO A 244 19.36 0.41 -11.68
CA PRO A 244 18.05 -0.22 -11.74
C PRO A 244 18.17 -1.75 -11.64
N SER A 245 17.08 -2.41 -11.26
CA SER A 245 16.98 -3.87 -11.41
C SER A 245 17.17 -4.23 -12.87
N LYS A 246 17.94 -5.31 -13.13
CA LYS A 246 18.17 -5.80 -14.49
C LYS A 246 16.90 -6.43 -15.05
N GLU A 247 16.37 -7.44 -14.36
CA GLU A 247 15.25 -8.23 -14.84
C GLU A 247 13.91 -7.52 -14.58
N TYR A 248 12.96 -7.68 -15.52
CA TYR A 248 11.61 -7.19 -15.41
C TYR A 248 10.69 -8.30 -14.92
N GLU A 249 10.10 -8.11 -13.75
CA GLU A 249 9.17 -9.06 -13.11
C GLU A 249 7.69 -8.61 -13.18
N GLY A 250 7.39 -7.66 -14.06
CA GLY A 250 6.05 -7.09 -14.20
C GLY A 250 5.04 -8.04 -14.85
N LYS A 251 3.77 -7.71 -14.72
CA LYS A 251 2.64 -8.54 -15.21
C LYS A 251 2.42 -8.43 -16.73
N GLU A 252 3.02 -7.43 -17.38
CA GLU A 252 2.78 -7.08 -18.77
C GLU A 252 3.83 -7.70 -19.72
N ILE A 253 4.33 -8.91 -19.33
CA ILE A 253 5.41 -9.58 -20.06
C ILE A 253 5.07 -9.77 -21.56
N ASP A 254 3.79 -10.06 -21.86
CA ASP A 254 3.32 -10.29 -23.22
C ASP A 254 3.37 -9.07 -24.15
N THR A 255 3.42 -7.86 -23.57
CA THR A 255 3.51 -6.58 -24.30
C THR A 255 4.81 -5.85 -24.04
N TRP A 256 5.74 -6.48 -23.29
CA TRP A 256 6.99 -5.85 -22.89
C TRP A 256 7.93 -5.66 -24.07
N SER A 257 8.59 -4.50 -24.13
CA SER A 257 9.39 -4.10 -25.30
C SER A 257 10.90 -4.17 -25.10
N TYR A 258 11.38 -4.34 -23.87
CA TYR A 258 12.81 -4.27 -23.55
C TYR A 258 13.35 -5.66 -23.19
N TRP A 259 14.24 -6.17 -24.03
CA TRP A 259 14.77 -7.53 -23.93
C TRP A 259 16.29 -7.55 -24.05
N LEU A 260 16.93 -8.40 -23.27
CA LEU A 260 18.36 -8.68 -23.32
C LEU A 260 18.58 -10.04 -24.00
N ILE A 261 19.44 -10.05 -25.02
CA ILE A 261 19.85 -11.27 -25.69
C ILE A 261 21.05 -11.86 -24.95
N GLN A 262 20.98 -13.14 -24.60
CA GLN A 262 22.07 -13.89 -24.00
C GLN A 262 22.43 -15.11 -24.84
N GLU A 263 23.72 -15.40 -24.94
CA GLU A 263 24.25 -16.60 -25.57
C GLU A 263 25.11 -17.39 -24.55
N LYS A 264 25.07 -18.71 -24.64
CA LYS A 264 25.82 -19.59 -23.79
C LYS A 264 27.25 -19.74 -24.35
N VAL A 265 28.23 -19.33 -23.58
CA VAL A 265 29.68 -19.45 -23.90
C VAL A 265 30.34 -20.07 -22.70
N ASP A 266 31.01 -21.19 -22.89
CA ASP A 266 31.69 -21.98 -21.82
C ASP A 266 30.75 -22.35 -20.66
N ASN A 267 29.51 -22.76 -20.97
CA ASN A 267 28.44 -23.08 -20.02
C ASN A 267 27.91 -21.88 -19.20
N GLU A 268 28.32 -20.66 -19.49
CA GLU A 268 27.83 -19.45 -18.84
C GLU A 268 27.03 -18.59 -19.82
N TRP A 269 25.94 -17.97 -19.34
CA TRP A 269 25.15 -17.03 -20.11
C TRP A 269 25.82 -15.66 -20.15
N LYS A 270 26.19 -15.20 -21.36
CA LYS A 270 26.83 -13.88 -21.59
C LYS A 270 25.90 -12.95 -22.37
N ASP A 271 25.85 -11.71 -21.91
CA ASP A 271 25.06 -10.66 -22.56
C ASP A 271 25.64 -10.32 -23.93
N LYS A 272 24.80 -10.28 -24.97
CA LYS A 272 25.21 -10.03 -26.36
C LYS A 272 24.63 -8.77 -26.95
N GLY A 273 23.52 -8.28 -26.41
CA GLY A 273 22.88 -7.06 -26.90
C GLY A 273 21.44 -6.94 -26.47
N PHE A 274 20.85 -5.83 -26.84
CA PHE A 274 19.47 -5.50 -26.49
C PHE A 274 18.57 -5.53 -27.73
N THR A 275 17.27 -5.72 -27.50
CA THR A 275 16.27 -5.61 -28.54
C THR A 275 14.98 -5.03 -27.98
N HIS A 276 14.29 -4.24 -28.82
CA HIS A 276 12.96 -3.68 -28.57
C HIS A 276 11.82 -4.57 -29.04
N LYS A 277 12.11 -5.65 -29.77
CA LYS A 277 11.07 -6.52 -30.30
C LYS A 277 10.61 -7.49 -29.21
N LYS A 278 9.28 -7.69 -29.12
CA LYS A 278 8.71 -8.81 -28.39
C LYS A 278 9.24 -10.11 -29.04
N PHE A 279 9.88 -10.94 -28.22
CA PHE A 279 10.27 -12.28 -28.63
C PHE A 279 9.14 -13.24 -28.31
N GLU A 280 8.75 -14.07 -29.26
CA GLU A 280 7.91 -15.22 -29.01
C GLU A 280 8.71 -16.23 -28.19
N LYS A 281 8.03 -16.94 -27.27
CA LYS A 281 8.66 -17.95 -26.39
C LYS A 281 9.45 -19.04 -27.12
N ASP A 282 9.15 -19.23 -28.39
CA ASP A 282 9.71 -20.29 -29.22
C ASP A 282 11.12 -20.01 -29.77
N GLU A 283 11.69 -18.82 -29.49
CA GLU A 283 13.07 -18.49 -29.88
C GLU A 283 14.14 -18.86 -28.83
N GLU A 284 13.75 -19.45 -27.71
CA GLU A 284 14.71 -19.95 -26.73
C GLU A 284 15.31 -21.27 -27.19
N THR A 285 16.60 -21.24 -27.51
CA THR A 285 17.38 -22.42 -27.87
C THR A 285 18.32 -22.82 -26.75
N GLU A 286 18.92 -24.01 -26.83
CA GLU A 286 19.88 -24.49 -25.84
C GLU A 286 21.06 -23.51 -25.58
N ASN A 287 21.40 -22.70 -26.58
CA ASN A 287 22.58 -21.81 -26.55
C ASN A 287 22.22 -20.32 -26.68
N LYS A 288 20.93 -19.95 -26.84
CA LYS A 288 20.49 -18.56 -26.97
C LYS A 288 19.17 -18.36 -26.28
N ARG A 289 19.06 -17.32 -25.46
CA ARG A 289 17.81 -16.92 -24.81
C ARG A 289 17.66 -15.41 -24.78
N THR A 290 16.42 -14.96 -24.56
CA THR A 290 16.11 -13.56 -24.25
C THR A 290 15.49 -13.48 -22.87
N ILE A 291 15.89 -12.47 -22.10
CA ILE A 291 15.29 -12.18 -20.79
C ILE A 291 14.67 -10.79 -20.82
N PRO A 292 13.46 -10.60 -20.22
CA PRO A 292 12.88 -9.30 -20.09
C PRO A 292 13.70 -8.47 -19.12
N ILE A 293 14.03 -7.24 -19.48
CA ILE A 293 14.78 -6.32 -18.64
C ILE A 293 13.98 -5.05 -18.38
N THR A 294 14.32 -4.34 -17.32
CA THR A 294 13.66 -3.07 -17.04
C THR A 294 14.02 -2.01 -18.08
N LYS A 295 13.08 -1.10 -18.37
CA LYS A 295 13.31 0.07 -19.24
C LYS A 295 14.53 0.86 -18.81
N TYR A 296 14.71 1.04 -17.50
CA TYR A 296 15.80 1.82 -16.93
C TYR A 296 17.16 1.15 -17.11
N TYR A 297 17.21 -0.18 -17.02
CA TYR A 297 18.43 -0.94 -17.32
C TYR A 297 18.79 -0.84 -18.81
N TYR A 298 17.79 -0.99 -19.68
CA TYR A 298 17.98 -0.87 -21.13
C TYR A 298 18.58 0.48 -21.54
N HIS A 299 18.08 1.58 -20.95
CA HIS A 299 18.52 2.94 -21.27
C HIS A 299 19.69 3.45 -20.40
N ASN A 300 20.31 2.60 -19.58
CA ASN A 300 21.35 3.00 -18.64
C ASN A 300 20.96 4.19 -17.77
N MET A 301 19.79 4.12 -17.16
CA MET A 301 19.22 5.14 -16.29
C MET A 301 19.36 4.75 -14.81
N ALA A 302 19.31 5.72 -13.89
CA ALA A 302 19.28 5.45 -12.45
C ALA A 302 17.98 4.71 -12.05
N GLY A 303 18.11 3.70 -11.20
CA GLY A 303 16.97 3.00 -10.58
C GLY A 303 16.32 3.85 -9.50
N SER A 304 17.14 4.43 -8.62
CA SER A 304 16.70 5.32 -7.54
C SER A 304 17.80 6.32 -7.17
N MET A 305 17.41 7.43 -6.55
CA MET A 305 18.30 8.39 -5.92
C MET A 305 18.50 7.99 -4.46
N ILE A 306 19.75 8.00 -3.98
CA ILE A 306 20.10 7.83 -2.57
C ILE A 306 19.98 9.19 -1.89
N VAL A 307 19.27 9.26 -0.77
CA VAL A 307 19.07 10.50 -0.02
C VAL A 307 19.49 10.36 1.43
N GLY A 308 20.00 11.45 1.99
CA GLY A 308 20.51 11.51 3.35
C GLY A 308 20.24 12.85 4.04
N ALA A 309 20.62 12.92 5.31
CA ALA A 309 20.62 14.10 6.13
C ALA A 309 21.82 14.08 7.10
N PHE A 310 22.22 15.24 7.59
CA PHE A 310 23.36 15.38 8.51
C PHE A 310 22.96 15.06 9.95
N ASP A 311 23.82 14.33 10.65
CA ASP A 311 23.71 14.15 12.10
C ASP A 311 24.27 15.36 12.87
N ASP A 312 24.13 15.36 14.20
CA ASP A 312 24.64 16.38 15.12
C ASP A 312 26.15 16.58 15.07
N LYS A 313 26.89 15.60 14.51
CA LYS A 313 28.34 15.62 14.33
C LYS A 313 28.77 16.09 12.95
N GLY A 314 27.80 16.42 12.07
CA GLY A 314 28.06 16.84 10.70
C GLY A 314 28.36 15.67 9.73
N ASN A 315 28.04 14.42 10.09
CA ASN A 315 28.17 13.31 9.17
C ASN A 315 26.90 13.15 8.36
N LEU A 316 27.03 13.02 7.05
CA LEU A 316 25.91 12.73 6.16
C LEU A 316 25.52 11.24 6.25
N LYS A 317 24.29 10.94 6.66
CA LYS A 317 23.74 9.59 6.81
C LYS A 317 22.64 9.34 5.80
N GLU A 318 22.67 8.18 5.19
CA GLU A 318 21.57 7.69 4.33
C GLU A 318 20.31 7.49 5.16
N ILE A 319 19.18 8.01 4.66
CA ILE A 319 17.86 7.85 5.28
C ILE A 319 16.86 7.15 4.36
N GLY A 320 17.23 6.86 3.12
CA GLY A 320 16.42 6.11 2.18
C GLY A 320 16.77 6.30 0.73
N THR A 321 15.99 5.66 -0.14
CA THR A 321 16.13 5.74 -1.60
C THR A 321 14.83 6.16 -2.26
N VAL A 322 14.92 7.08 -3.21
CA VAL A 322 13.79 7.66 -3.93
C VAL A 322 13.74 7.10 -5.35
N SER A 323 12.72 6.31 -5.66
CA SER A 323 12.48 5.80 -7.01
C SER A 323 11.25 6.42 -7.67
N SER A 324 10.28 6.88 -6.89
CA SER A 324 9.05 7.53 -7.38
C SER A 324 9.27 9.03 -7.61
N GLY A 325 8.60 9.58 -8.64
CA GLY A 325 8.68 11.01 -8.99
C GLY A 325 9.90 11.39 -9.83
N LEU A 326 10.86 10.49 -10.05
CA LEU A 326 11.98 10.72 -10.96
C LEU A 326 11.53 10.55 -12.41
N THR A 327 11.73 11.56 -13.25
CA THR A 327 11.50 11.47 -14.70
C THR A 327 12.63 10.70 -15.40
N ASP A 328 12.40 10.24 -16.61
CA ASP A 328 13.43 9.55 -17.41
C ASP A 328 14.66 10.45 -17.67
N GLU A 329 14.43 11.74 -17.90
CA GLU A 329 15.50 12.74 -18.09
C GLU A 329 16.34 12.87 -16.80
N LEU A 330 15.68 12.97 -15.65
CA LEU A 330 16.38 13.07 -14.37
C LEU A 330 17.16 11.79 -14.05
N ARG A 331 16.58 10.61 -14.35
CA ARG A 331 17.27 9.33 -14.18
C ARG A 331 18.52 9.22 -15.06
N SER A 332 18.44 9.70 -16.31
CA SER A 332 19.57 9.76 -17.21
C SER A 332 20.63 10.77 -16.73
N ALA A 333 20.21 11.93 -16.27
CA ALA A 333 21.11 12.97 -15.74
C ALA A 333 21.82 12.51 -14.45
N LEU A 334 21.14 11.78 -13.56
CA LEU A 334 21.76 11.18 -12.37
C LEU A 334 22.92 10.26 -12.69
N VAL A 335 22.88 9.53 -13.82
CA VAL A 335 23.97 8.67 -14.26
C VAL A 335 25.07 9.46 -14.96
N ASN A 336 24.68 10.31 -15.94
CA ASN A 336 25.62 10.96 -16.84
C ASN A 336 26.27 12.22 -16.23
N GLU A 337 25.64 12.83 -15.24
CA GLU A 337 26.03 14.11 -14.63
C GLU A 337 25.94 14.03 -13.09
N THR A 338 26.31 12.90 -12.51
CA THR A 338 26.16 12.59 -11.08
C THR A 338 26.68 13.70 -10.16
N GLU A 339 27.82 14.29 -10.49
CA GLU A 339 28.46 15.34 -9.71
C GLU A 339 27.60 16.63 -9.61
N LYS A 340 26.68 16.84 -10.54
CA LYS A 340 25.74 17.98 -10.47
C LYS A 340 24.64 17.78 -9.42
N PHE A 341 24.41 16.55 -8.99
CA PHE A 341 23.34 16.20 -8.05
C PHE A 341 23.85 15.87 -6.65
N ILE A 342 25.07 15.34 -6.53
CA ILE A 342 25.68 15.06 -5.21
C ILE A 342 25.74 16.35 -4.38
N ASN A 343 25.33 16.22 -3.12
CA ASN A 343 25.22 17.32 -2.16
C ASN A 343 24.18 18.40 -2.51
N LYS A 344 23.30 18.18 -3.51
CA LYS A 344 22.15 19.05 -3.74
C LYS A 344 21.01 18.69 -2.81
N VAL A 345 20.31 19.73 -2.38
CA VAL A 345 19.09 19.54 -1.59
C VAL A 345 17.94 19.22 -2.53
N VAL A 346 17.21 18.17 -2.20
CA VAL A 346 16.00 17.75 -2.91
C VAL A 346 14.84 17.66 -1.94
N LYS A 347 13.67 18.08 -2.38
CA LYS A 347 12.43 17.92 -1.63
C LYS A 347 11.83 16.55 -1.94
N VAL A 348 11.49 15.83 -0.91
CA VAL A 348 10.75 14.56 -0.99
C VAL A 348 9.50 14.61 -0.14
N ASP A 349 8.40 14.07 -0.67
CA ASP A 349 7.25 13.69 0.14
C ASP A 349 7.42 12.23 0.53
N MET A 350 6.92 11.84 1.69
CA MET A 350 7.03 10.47 2.20
C MET A 350 5.72 10.01 2.85
N MET A 351 5.53 8.70 2.89
CA MET A 351 4.35 8.14 3.56
C MET A 351 4.50 8.15 5.09
N GLU A 352 5.72 7.96 5.58
CA GLU A 352 5.99 7.74 6.99
C GLU A 352 7.46 7.95 7.30
N LYS A 353 7.76 8.35 8.54
CA LYS A 353 9.09 8.45 9.12
C LYS A 353 9.28 7.34 10.15
N TYR A 354 10.35 6.58 10.03
CA TYR A 354 10.74 5.60 11.03
C TYR A 354 11.74 6.22 11.99
N TYR A 355 11.26 6.58 13.18
CA TYR A 355 12.05 7.34 14.16
C TYR A 355 13.16 6.51 14.79
N ASP A 356 12.95 5.21 14.98
CA ASP A 356 13.91 4.25 15.54
C ASP A 356 15.12 4.00 14.63
N THR A 357 14.87 3.89 13.33
CA THR A 357 15.92 3.65 12.32
C THR A 357 16.39 4.93 11.62
N GLN A 358 15.71 6.06 11.84
CA GLN A 358 15.90 7.32 11.14
C GLN A 358 15.87 7.15 9.62
N THR A 359 14.84 6.45 9.12
CA THR A 359 14.62 6.21 7.69
C THR A 359 13.23 6.67 7.26
N ILE A 360 13.08 6.92 5.94
CA ILE A 360 11.84 7.38 5.34
C ILE A 360 11.20 6.28 4.48
N ARG A 361 9.87 6.19 4.53
CA ARG A 361 9.10 5.18 3.80
C ARG A 361 8.50 5.74 2.52
N GLN A 362 8.73 5.03 1.41
CA GLN A 362 8.18 5.32 0.08
C GLN A 362 8.31 6.80 -0.30
N PRO A 363 9.51 7.37 -0.28
CA PRO A 363 9.70 8.76 -0.65
C PRO A 363 9.41 8.98 -2.13
N ILE A 364 8.87 10.18 -2.44
CA ILE A 364 8.53 10.64 -3.78
C ILE A 364 9.29 11.93 -4.04
N PHE A 365 10.10 11.98 -5.07
CA PHE A 365 10.82 13.18 -5.47
C PHE A 365 9.86 14.28 -5.92
N LYS A 366 10.06 15.50 -5.46
CA LYS A 366 9.25 16.68 -5.78
C LYS A 366 10.02 17.78 -6.51
N GLY A 367 11.32 17.84 -6.34
CA GLY A 367 12.14 18.85 -7.00
C GLY A 367 13.50 19.03 -6.34
N VAL A 368 14.35 19.80 -7.00
CA VAL A 368 15.64 20.24 -6.45
C VAL A 368 15.46 21.63 -5.85
N HIS A 369 15.97 21.85 -4.64
CA HIS A 369 16.09 23.18 -4.03
C HIS A 369 17.38 23.84 -4.50
N ALA A 370 17.26 24.93 -5.26
CA ALA A 370 18.42 25.64 -5.79
C ALA A 370 19.14 26.47 -4.71
N ASP A 371 18.41 26.95 -3.71
CA ASP A 371 18.86 28.01 -2.80
C ASP A 371 19.13 27.51 -1.36
N LYS A 372 18.94 26.21 -1.08
CA LYS A 372 19.19 25.64 0.25
C LYS A 372 20.54 24.95 0.33
N ASN A 373 21.26 25.20 1.43
CA ASN A 373 22.53 24.55 1.70
C ASN A 373 22.28 23.12 2.23
N SER A 374 23.05 22.14 1.75
CA SER A 374 22.92 20.76 2.18
C SER A 374 23.10 20.55 3.69
N TYR A 375 23.97 21.34 4.33
CA TYR A 375 24.19 21.28 5.79
C TYR A 375 22.99 21.73 6.63
N GLU A 376 21.97 22.33 6.02
CA GLU A 376 20.70 22.65 6.66
C GLU A 376 19.71 21.49 6.69
N CYS A 377 20.04 20.35 6.07
CA CYS A 377 19.22 19.15 6.08
C CYS A 377 19.65 18.25 7.26
N LEU A 378 19.08 18.49 8.43
CA LEU A 378 19.44 17.81 9.66
C LEU A 378 18.53 16.63 9.96
N LEU A 379 19.07 15.54 10.50
CA LEU A 379 18.29 14.38 10.96
C LEU A 379 17.28 14.79 12.04
N GLU A 380 17.69 15.70 12.93
CA GLU A 380 16.80 16.18 14.00
C GLU A 380 15.58 16.91 13.45
N ASP A 381 15.70 17.70 12.36
CA ASP A 381 14.56 18.41 11.75
C ASP A 381 13.60 17.44 11.05
N ILE A 382 14.10 16.30 10.60
CA ILE A 382 13.31 15.29 9.90
C ILE A 382 12.64 14.34 10.89
N PHE A 383 13.36 13.90 11.94
CA PHE A 383 12.94 12.81 12.83
C PHE A 383 12.65 13.25 14.28
N ASN A 384 12.66 14.54 14.62
CA ASN A 384 12.10 14.99 15.90
C ASN A 384 10.58 14.88 15.90
N LYS A 385 10.04 14.35 17.02
CA LYS A 385 8.61 14.29 17.28
C LYS A 385 8.11 15.62 17.84
#